data_0067d32f3105b7ad1a9458a1b9b3c56b
#
_entry.id   0067d32f3105b7ad1a9458a1b9b3c56b
#
_cell.length_a   1.000
_cell.length_b   1.000
_cell.length_c   1.000
_cell.angle_alpha   90.00
_cell.angle_beta   90.00
_cell.angle_gamma   90.00
#
_symmetry.space_group_name_H-M   'P 1'
#
loop_
_entity.id
_entity.type
_entity.pdbx_description
1 polymer ?
#
loop_
_entity_poly.entity_id
_entity_poly.type
_entity_poly.pdbx_seq_one_letter_code
_entity_poly.pdbx_strand_id
1 'polypeptide(L)'
;MNENELKELFERRNISEIRHAVDNYPEIKERVLAWVVEHGNTELVHYVMNCTAQEEYERFENTPLESACLCGNYGMVKFIAENEKSPYFSQDNSLFYAAAYGDRGTIRCLIENGYDINMKDGYGGNALEWAAQENRISNAKMLIEGGCDVNNLNGEGMTALYTACAEGNADMARLLLDNNAEPDRTEDATPLIIASCYGKIECVKLLLEHGADVNTIDNEGRTALFYAVVYRQDEVEKLLSDNGASYDICDKDGVSPGQLKDECVRERIYRELMGNDEEI
;
A
#
# COMPACT_ATOMS: atom_id res chain seq x y z
N MET A 1 -8.08 -1.16 -35.14
CA MET A 1 -6.73 -1.79 -35.29
C MET A 1 -6.65 -3.00 -34.36
N ASN A 2 -6.18 -4.16 -34.81
CA ASN A 2 -6.04 -5.34 -33.96
C ASN A 2 -4.72 -5.31 -33.14
N GLU A 3 -4.58 -6.22 -32.16
CA GLU A 3 -3.41 -6.23 -31.25
C GLU A 3 -2.07 -6.47 -31.94
N ASN A 4 -2.04 -7.33 -32.96
CA ASN A 4 -0.80 -7.63 -33.68
C ASN A 4 -0.35 -6.43 -34.53
N GLU A 5 -1.28 -5.75 -35.19
CA GLU A 5 -1.01 -4.53 -35.96
C GLU A 5 -0.47 -3.40 -35.07
N LEU A 6 -1.02 -3.25 -33.87
CA LEU A 6 -0.58 -2.26 -32.89
C LEU A 6 0.84 -2.57 -32.37
N LYS A 7 1.11 -3.86 -32.08
CA LYS A 7 2.43 -4.32 -31.66
C LYS A 7 3.50 -4.08 -32.73
N GLU A 8 3.21 -4.41 -34.00
CA GLU A 8 4.11 -4.13 -35.10
C GLU A 8 4.34 -2.62 -35.29
N LEU A 9 3.32 -1.78 -35.10
CA LEU A 9 3.41 -0.32 -35.14
C LEU A 9 4.40 0.20 -34.08
N PHE A 10 4.35 -0.32 -32.86
CA PHE A 10 5.26 0.03 -31.78
C PHE A 10 6.70 -0.45 -32.03
N GLU A 11 6.87 -1.65 -32.58
CA GLU A 11 8.18 -2.20 -32.94
C GLU A 11 8.91 -1.34 -33.99
N ARG A 12 8.16 -0.76 -34.94
CA ARG A 12 8.72 0.13 -35.97
C ARG A 12 9.16 1.48 -35.42
N ARG A 13 8.63 1.92 -34.29
CA ARG A 13 8.92 3.22 -33.62
C ARG A 13 8.79 4.44 -34.57
N ASN A 14 7.94 4.35 -35.58
CA ASN A 14 7.74 5.44 -36.55
C ASN A 14 6.65 6.39 -36.03
N ILE A 15 7.08 7.56 -35.56
CA ILE A 15 6.19 8.60 -34.98
C ILE A 15 5.07 8.99 -35.95
N SER A 16 5.38 9.15 -37.24
CA SER A 16 4.38 9.55 -38.24
C SER A 16 3.30 8.49 -38.44
N GLU A 17 3.69 7.20 -38.45
CA GLU A 17 2.75 6.09 -38.54
C GLU A 17 1.88 5.98 -37.29
N ILE A 18 2.47 6.21 -36.09
CA ILE A 18 1.73 6.20 -34.83
C ILE A 18 0.71 7.35 -34.78
N ARG A 19 1.09 8.56 -35.19
CA ARG A 19 0.15 9.71 -35.29
C ARG A 19 -0.99 9.39 -36.24
N HIS A 20 -0.69 8.91 -37.42
CA HIS A 20 -1.71 8.52 -38.38
C HIS A 20 -2.66 7.43 -37.85
N ALA A 21 -2.14 6.49 -37.08
CA ALA A 21 -2.96 5.45 -36.45
C ALA A 21 -3.88 6.06 -35.37
N VAL A 22 -3.38 6.96 -34.52
CA VAL A 22 -4.18 7.66 -33.49
C VAL A 22 -5.32 8.44 -34.13
N ASP A 23 -5.08 9.12 -35.25
CA ASP A 23 -6.10 9.91 -35.96
C ASP A 23 -7.22 9.05 -36.55
N ASN A 24 -6.89 7.84 -37.02
CA ASN A 24 -7.83 6.96 -37.70
C ASN A 24 -8.48 5.91 -36.77
N TYR A 25 -7.89 5.63 -35.60
CA TYR A 25 -8.35 4.62 -34.66
C TYR A 25 -8.37 5.19 -33.22
N PRO A 26 -9.38 6.01 -32.86
CA PRO A 26 -9.44 6.64 -31.53
C PRO A 26 -9.37 5.64 -30.38
N GLU A 27 -9.85 4.41 -30.58
CA GLU A 27 -9.86 3.35 -29.57
C GLU A 27 -8.48 2.88 -29.12
N ILE A 28 -7.39 3.25 -29.82
CA ILE A 28 -6.04 2.86 -29.43
C ILE A 28 -5.32 3.93 -28.60
N LYS A 29 -5.91 5.11 -28.39
CA LYS A 29 -5.25 6.26 -27.74
C LYS A 29 -4.65 5.91 -26.38
N GLU A 30 -5.40 5.24 -25.52
CA GLU A 30 -4.94 4.80 -24.20
C GLU A 30 -3.68 3.93 -24.30
N ARG A 31 -3.69 2.92 -25.17
CA ARG A 31 -2.58 1.99 -25.37
C ARG A 31 -1.35 2.68 -25.97
N VAL A 32 -1.59 3.64 -26.88
CA VAL A 32 -0.51 4.46 -27.43
C VAL A 32 0.07 5.37 -26.35
N LEU A 33 -0.76 6.00 -25.50
CA LEU A 33 -0.29 6.82 -24.39
C LEU A 33 0.56 6.00 -23.41
N ALA A 34 0.09 4.83 -22.98
CA ALA A 34 0.86 3.97 -22.09
C ALA A 34 2.22 3.62 -22.70
N TRP A 35 2.26 3.22 -23.98
CA TRP A 35 3.50 2.90 -24.66
C TRP A 35 4.45 4.09 -24.81
N VAL A 36 3.96 5.27 -25.20
CA VAL A 36 4.81 6.45 -25.40
C VAL A 36 5.32 7.03 -24.08
N VAL A 37 4.56 6.92 -23.01
CA VAL A 37 4.96 7.28 -21.65
C VAL A 37 6.10 6.37 -21.17
N GLU A 38 5.97 5.06 -21.34
CA GLU A 38 7.00 4.09 -20.99
C GLU A 38 8.32 4.36 -21.75
N HIS A 39 8.22 4.71 -23.04
CA HIS A 39 9.39 4.91 -23.91
C HIS A 39 9.93 6.36 -23.92
N GLY A 40 9.32 7.25 -23.13
CA GLY A 40 9.84 8.60 -22.91
C GLY A 40 9.71 9.57 -24.09
N ASN A 41 8.76 9.34 -25.01
CA ASN A 41 8.58 10.23 -26.17
C ASN A 41 7.62 11.39 -25.86
N THR A 42 8.16 12.51 -25.37
CA THR A 42 7.39 13.69 -24.96
C THR A 42 6.61 14.35 -26.11
N GLU A 43 7.15 14.35 -27.33
CA GLU A 43 6.47 14.93 -28.49
C GLU A 43 5.19 14.15 -28.84
N LEU A 44 5.29 12.84 -28.80
CA LEU A 44 4.15 11.96 -29.10
C LEU A 44 3.13 11.95 -27.96
N VAL A 45 3.57 11.99 -26.69
CA VAL A 45 2.68 12.18 -25.53
C VAL A 45 1.87 13.45 -25.69
N HIS A 46 2.52 14.58 -25.92
CA HIS A 46 1.83 15.87 -26.12
C HIS A 46 0.83 15.81 -27.27
N TYR A 47 1.21 15.17 -28.39
CA TYR A 47 0.31 15.01 -29.53
C TYR A 47 -0.95 14.21 -29.17
N VAL A 48 -0.78 13.03 -28.59
CA VAL A 48 -1.92 12.15 -28.26
C VAL A 48 -2.80 12.78 -27.19
N MET A 49 -2.20 13.43 -26.19
CA MET A 49 -2.96 14.14 -25.15
C MET A 49 -3.82 15.27 -25.75
N ASN A 50 -3.29 16.06 -26.69
CA ASN A 50 -4.06 17.10 -27.37
C ASN A 50 -5.17 16.56 -28.28
N CYS A 51 -5.07 15.33 -28.75
CA CYS A 51 -6.10 14.66 -29.56
C CYS A 51 -7.11 13.88 -28.73
N THR A 52 -6.94 13.82 -27.40
CA THR A 52 -7.80 13.06 -26.49
C THR A 52 -8.76 14.00 -25.78
N ALA A 53 -10.07 13.80 -25.97
CA ALA A 53 -11.07 14.58 -25.28
C ALA A 53 -11.15 14.20 -23.80
N GLN A 54 -11.63 15.11 -22.96
CA GLN A 54 -11.75 14.93 -21.53
C GLN A 54 -12.55 13.68 -21.15
N GLU A 55 -13.68 13.47 -21.81
CA GLU A 55 -14.57 12.31 -21.56
C GLU A 55 -13.93 10.96 -21.97
N GLU A 56 -12.86 10.99 -22.79
CA GLU A 56 -12.12 9.79 -23.17
C GLU A 56 -11.22 9.32 -22.03
N TYR A 57 -10.59 10.26 -21.27
CA TYR A 57 -9.74 9.92 -20.10
C TYR A 57 -10.51 9.24 -18.99
N GLU A 58 -11.80 9.55 -18.79
CA GLU A 58 -12.66 8.89 -17.80
C GLU A 58 -12.87 7.40 -18.07
N ARG A 59 -12.52 6.93 -19.26
CA ARG A 59 -12.62 5.53 -19.69
C ARG A 59 -11.29 4.80 -19.68
N PHE A 60 -10.18 5.52 -19.48
CA PHE A 60 -8.86 4.94 -19.43
C PHE A 60 -8.67 4.27 -18.07
N GLU A 61 -8.00 3.12 -18.06
CA GLU A 61 -7.62 2.44 -16.83
C GLU A 61 -6.66 3.30 -15.99
N ASN A 62 -5.71 3.95 -16.68
CA ASN A 62 -4.77 4.87 -16.06
C ASN A 62 -4.61 6.15 -16.88
N THR A 63 -4.52 7.29 -16.22
CA THR A 63 -4.13 8.55 -16.86
C THR A 63 -2.68 8.49 -17.36
N PRO A 64 -2.26 9.37 -18.26
CA PRO A 64 -0.86 9.44 -18.69
C PRO A 64 0.12 9.67 -17.53
N LEU A 65 -0.29 10.44 -16.53
CA LEU A 65 0.52 10.73 -15.35
C LEU A 65 0.61 9.52 -14.42
N GLU A 66 -0.51 8.83 -14.19
CA GLU A 66 -0.52 7.54 -13.48
C GLU A 66 0.39 6.53 -14.15
N SER A 67 0.30 6.38 -15.47
CA SER A 67 1.16 5.50 -16.26
C SER A 67 2.64 5.85 -16.10
N ALA A 68 2.98 7.16 -16.09
CA ALA A 68 4.34 7.61 -15.88
C ALA A 68 4.87 7.30 -14.47
N CYS A 69 4.01 7.42 -13.46
CA CYS A 69 4.32 7.07 -12.08
C CYS A 69 4.51 5.56 -11.89
N LEU A 70 3.62 4.74 -12.48
CA LEU A 70 3.71 3.27 -12.47
C LEU A 70 5.02 2.77 -13.11
N CYS A 71 5.43 3.38 -14.23
CA CYS A 71 6.69 3.02 -14.90
C CYS A 71 7.94 3.60 -14.20
N GLY A 72 7.78 4.44 -13.18
CA GLY A 72 8.89 5.14 -12.53
C GLY A 72 9.63 6.11 -13.44
N ASN A 73 8.99 6.63 -14.50
CA ASN A 73 9.59 7.51 -15.46
C ASN A 73 9.52 8.98 -15.00
N TYR A 74 10.42 9.37 -14.11
CA TYR A 74 10.49 10.74 -13.57
C TYR A 74 10.50 11.84 -14.65
N GLY A 75 11.25 11.64 -15.73
CA GLY A 75 11.32 12.62 -16.83
C GLY A 75 9.95 12.87 -17.46
N MET A 76 9.17 11.83 -17.63
CA MET A 76 7.81 11.89 -18.17
C MET A 76 6.82 12.48 -17.15
N VAL A 77 6.91 12.07 -15.86
CA VAL A 77 6.11 12.67 -14.78
C VAL A 77 6.31 14.18 -14.76
N LYS A 78 7.57 14.63 -14.77
CA LYS A 78 7.89 16.05 -14.76
C LYS A 78 7.34 16.76 -16.01
N PHE A 79 7.53 16.18 -17.19
CA PHE A 79 7.02 16.75 -18.44
C PHE A 79 5.50 16.92 -18.41
N ILE A 80 4.77 15.88 -18.01
CA ILE A 80 3.31 15.90 -17.97
C ILE A 80 2.82 16.89 -16.89
N ALA A 81 3.35 16.82 -15.67
CA ALA A 81 2.94 17.68 -14.56
C ALA A 81 3.18 19.18 -14.84
N GLU A 82 4.28 19.55 -15.52
CA GLU A 82 4.62 20.93 -15.83
C GLU A 82 3.87 21.50 -17.06
N ASN A 83 3.50 20.66 -18.03
CA ASN A 83 2.97 21.11 -19.32
C ASN A 83 1.47 20.87 -19.48
N GLU A 84 0.90 19.96 -18.70
CA GLU A 84 -0.50 19.57 -18.84
C GLU A 84 -1.31 20.07 -17.64
N LYS A 85 -2.01 21.18 -17.81
CA LYS A 85 -2.94 21.72 -16.80
C LYS A 85 -4.31 21.02 -16.90
N SER A 86 -4.37 19.73 -16.63
CA SER A 86 -5.66 19.05 -16.53
C SER A 86 -6.22 19.18 -15.12
N PRO A 87 -7.50 19.51 -14.94
CA PRO A 87 -8.16 19.52 -13.64
C PRO A 87 -8.25 18.12 -13.00
N TYR A 88 -7.95 17.06 -13.75
CA TYR A 88 -7.93 15.66 -13.27
C TYR A 88 -6.67 15.28 -12.51
N PHE A 89 -5.55 15.99 -12.67
CA PHE A 89 -4.29 15.63 -12.03
C PHE A 89 -4.28 15.76 -10.51
N SER A 90 -5.27 16.45 -9.92
CA SER A 90 -5.35 16.59 -8.46
C SER A 90 -6.18 15.51 -7.76
N GLN A 91 -6.77 14.57 -8.49
CA GLN A 91 -7.70 13.57 -7.96
C GLN A 91 -7.44 12.14 -8.48
N ASP A 92 -6.36 11.94 -9.25
CA ASP A 92 -5.96 10.62 -9.74
C ASP A 92 -5.04 9.90 -8.74
N ASN A 93 -4.67 8.65 -9.06
CA ASN A 93 -3.84 7.82 -8.20
C ASN A 93 -2.33 8.06 -8.37
N SER A 94 -1.91 9.10 -9.08
CA SER A 94 -0.50 9.34 -9.41
C SER A 94 0.41 9.41 -8.18
N LEU A 95 -0.06 10.05 -7.08
CA LEU A 95 0.74 10.13 -5.86
C LEU A 95 0.91 8.76 -5.18
N PHE A 96 -0.11 7.92 -5.21
CA PHE A 96 -0.04 6.56 -4.65
C PHE A 96 0.92 5.69 -5.47
N TYR A 97 0.81 5.72 -6.79
CA TYR A 97 1.75 5.01 -7.67
C TYR A 97 3.19 5.54 -7.53
N ALA A 98 3.36 6.86 -7.39
CA ALA A 98 4.68 7.43 -7.12
C ALA A 98 5.25 6.98 -5.77
N ALA A 99 4.40 6.84 -4.75
CA ALA A 99 4.80 6.35 -3.43
C ALA A 99 5.24 4.90 -3.46
N ALA A 100 4.52 4.05 -4.20
CA ALA A 100 4.78 2.62 -4.33
C ALA A 100 5.92 2.30 -5.31
N TYR A 101 5.94 2.95 -6.48
CA TYR A 101 6.81 2.54 -7.60
C TYR A 101 7.78 3.61 -8.06
N GLY A 102 7.51 4.89 -7.77
CA GLY A 102 8.34 6.02 -8.17
C GLY A 102 9.58 6.21 -7.30
N ASP A 103 10.23 7.33 -7.52
CA ASP A 103 11.34 7.82 -6.72
C ASP A 103 10.96 9.10 -5.95
N ARG A 104 11.87 9.58 -5.08
CA ARG A 104 11.66 10.81 -4.31
C ARG A 104 11.47 12.05 -5.19
N GLY A 105 12.07 12.09 -6.36
CA GLY A 105 11.92 13.17 -7.32
C GLY A 105 10.50 13.23 -7.88
N THR A 106 9.92 12.06 -8.18
CA THR A 106 8.55 11.91 -8.65
C THR A 106 7.54 12.43 -7.62
N ILE A 107 7.65 11.99 -6.36
CA ILE A 107 6.78 12.45 -5.27
C ILE A 107 6.89 13.97 -5.09
N ARG A 108 8.12 14.50 -5.05
CA ARG A 108 8.35 15.94 -4.92
C ARG A 108 7.72 16.72 -6.07
N CYS A 109 7.90 16.27 -7.30
CA CYS A 109 7.32 16.89 -8.48
C CYS A 109 5.80 16.98 -8.40
N LEU A 110 5.13 15.92 -7.98
CA LEU A 110 3.67 15.91 -7.82
C LEU A 110 3.21 16.92 -6.76
N ILE A 111 3.85 16.93 -5.59
CA ILE A 111 3.53 17.88 -4.50
C ILE A 111 3.75 19.34 -4.95
N GLU A 112 4.89 19.64 -5.62
CA GLU A 112 5.18 20.98 -6.16
C GLU A 112 4.16 21.42 -7.22
N ASN A 113 3.52 20.48 -7.90
CA ASN A 113 2.45 20.73 -8.89
C ASN A 113 1.03 20.66 -8.28
N GLY A 114 0.90 20.63 -6.95
CA GLY A 114 -0.35 20.85 -6.25
C GLY A 114 -1.12 19.60 -5.79
N TYR A 115 -0.49 18.42 -5.83
CA TYR A 115 -1.07 17.23 -5.21
C TYR A 115 -1.10 17.38 -3.69
N ASP A 116 -2.24 17.08 -3.10
CA ASP A 116 -2.37 17.03 -1.64
C ASP A 116 -1.68 15.78 -1.11
N ILE A 117 -0.65 15.97 -0.28
CA ILE A 117 0.12 14.88 0.33
C ILE A 117 -0.74 13.97 1.22
N ASN A 118 -1.87 14.47 1.70
CA ASN A 118 -2.83 13.76 2.55
C ASN A 118 -4.09 13.31 1.80
N MET A 119 -4.05 13.34 0.46
CA MET A 119 -5.13 12.76 -0.33
C MET A 119 -5.32 11.28 0.00
N LYS A 120 -6.56 10.82 -0.13
CA LYS A 120 -6.94 9.42 0.16
C LYS A 120 -7.39 8.73 -1.12
N ASP A 121 -7.01 7.48 -1.25
CA ASP A 121 -7.49 6.61 -2.33
C ASP A 121 -8.95 6.17 -2.08
N GLY A 122 -9.50 5.36 -3.00
CA GLY A 122 -10.86 4.84 -2.91
C GLY A 122 -11.14 3.97 -1.68
N TYR A 123 -10.09 3.52 -0.98
CA TYR A 123 -10.16 2.72 0.24
C TYR A 123 -9.81 3.53 1.51
N GLY A 124 -9.63 4.85 1.40
CA GLY A 124 -9.28 5.72 2.51
C GLY A 124 -7.80 5.70 2.92
N GLY A 125 -6.98 4.93 2.22
CA GLY A 125 -5.53 4.87 2.41
C GLY A 125 -4.83 6.13 1.89
N ASN A 126 -3.70 6.50 2.48
CA ASN A 126 -2.87 7.58 1.98
C ASN A 126 -1.59 7.05 1.28
N ALA A 127 -0.81 7.95 0.68
CA ALA A 127 0.41 7.58 -0.03
C ALA A 127 1.46 6.88 0.87
N LEU A 128 1.45 7.14 2.18
CA LEU A 128 2.37 6.50 3.12
C LEU A 128 2.06 5.01 3.31
N GLU A 129 0.79 4.63 3.28
CA GLU A 129 0.37 3.22 3.33
C GLU A 129 0.86 2.46 2.10
N TRP A 130 0.73 3.03 0.91
CA TRP A 130 1.24 2.46 -0.34
C TRP A 130 2.77 2.29 -0.31
N ALA A 131 3.49 3.28 0.24
CA ALA A 131 4.93 3.19 0.43
C ALA A 131 5.31 2.11 1.46
N ALA A 132 4.49 1.91 2.51
CA ALA A 132 4.70 0.88 3.53
C ALA A 132 4.46 -0.53 2.98
N GLN A 133 3.41 -0.73 2.21
CA GLN A 133 3.09 -1.98 1.54
C GLN A 133 4.21 -2.45 0.62
N GLU A 134 4.76 -1.54 -0.19
CA GLU A 134 5.85 -1.82 -1.12
C GLU A 134 7.25 -1.67 -0.48
N ASN A 135 7.31 -1.47 0.83
CA ASN A 135 8.53 -1.28 1.62
C ASN A 135 9.48 -0.22 1.06
N ARG A 136 8.93 0.90 0.61
CA ARG A 136 9.67 2.01 -0.01
C ARG A 136 10.12 3.02 1.03
N ILE A 137 11.10 2.65 1.86
CA ILE A 137 11.61 3.43 2.99
C ILE A 137 11.96 4.88 2.59
N SER A 138 12.61 5.05 1.44
CA SER A 138 13.05 6.37 0.96
C SER A 138 11.86 7.28 0.63
N ASN A 139 10.79 6.71 0.06
CA ASN A 139 9.57 7.42 -0.31
C ASN A 139 8.74 7.72 0.95
N ALA A 140 8.59 6.74 1.85
CA ALA A 140 7.92 6.93 3.14
C ALA A 140 8.55 8.06 3.94
N LYS A 141 9.91 8.10 4.03
CA LYS A 141 10.62 9.18 4.69
C LYS A 141 10.30 10.55 4.09
N MET A 142 10.26 10.66 2.76
CA MET A 142 9.92 11.90 2.09
C MET A 142 8.48 12.33 2.36
N LEU A 143 7.53 11.39 2.32
CA LEU A 143 6.13 11.67 2.62
C LEU A 143 5.95 12.17 4.06
N ILE A 144 6.62 11.55 5.02
CA ILE A 144 6.62 11.97 6.43
C ILE A 144 7.23 13.37 6.58
N GLU A 145 8.41 13.61 6.00
CA GLU A 145 9.07 14.93 6.00
C GLU A 145 8.19 16.02 5.34
N GLY A 146 7.35 15.63 4.38
CA GLY A 146 6.39 16.50 3.70
C GLY A 146 5.09 16.75 4.48
N GLY A 147 4.88 16.09 5.62
CA GLY A 147 3.70 16.27 6.46
C GLY A 147 2.54 15.31 6.15
N CYS A 148 2.82 14.15 5.54
CA CYS A 148 1.82 13.10 5.40
C CYS A 148 1.40 12.58 6.77
N ASP A 149 0.09 12.37 6.96
CA ASP A 149 -0.46 11.84 8.21
C ASP A 149 -0.02 10.39 8.43
N VAL A 150 0.87 10.21 9.43
CA VAL A 150 1.45 8.89 9.79
C VAL A 150 0.39 7.98 10.41
N ASN A 151 -0.65 8.58 11.02
CA ASN A 151 -1.70 7.89 11.76
C ASN A 151 -3.01 7.80 10.97
N ASN A 152 -2.98 7.97 9.64
CA ASN A 152 -4.17 7.79 8.81
C ASN A 152 -4.72 6.37 8.97
N LEU A 153 -6.03 6.27 9.18
CA LEU A 153 -6.77 5.00 9.08
C LEU A 153 -7.38 4.88 7.68
N ASN A 154 -7.18 3.75 7.05
CA ASN A 154 -7.88 3.39 5.81
C ASN A 154 -9.31 2.91 6.11
N GLY A 155 -10.08 2.52 5.09
CA GLY A 155 -11.46 2.06 5.24
C GLY A 155 -11.63 0.74 5.99
N GLU A 156 -10.54 0.03 6.25
CA GLU A 156 -10.50 -1.19 7.06
C GLU A 156 -10.01 -0.91 8.49
N GLY A 157 -9.79 0.36 8.85
CA GLY A 157 -9.30 0.76 10.16
C GLY A 157 -7.82 0.46 10.42
N MET A 158 -7.02 0.31 9.36
CA MET A 158 -5.59 -0.01 9.45
C MET A 158 -4.73 1.21 9.17
N THR A 159 -3.51 1.23 9.74
CA THR A 159 -2.49 2.26 9.50
C THR A 159 -1.33 1.73 8.66
N ALA A 160 -0.48 2.62 8.15
CA ALA A 160 0.77 2.23 7.51
C ALA A 160 1.68 1.39 8.44
N LEU A 161 1.62 1.63 9.77
CA LEU A 161 2.34 0.83 10.76
C LEU A 161 1.80 -0.60 10.84
N TYR A 162 0.47 -0.77 10.80
CA TYR A 162 -0.16 -2.08 10.74
C TYR A 162 0.33 -2.86 9.52
N THR A 163 0.28 -2.25 8.34
CA THR A 163 0.74 -2.85 7.07
C THR A 163 2.23 -3.24 7.15
N ALA A 164 3.09 -2.35 7.64
CA ALA A 164 4.52 -2.65 7.82
C ALA A 164 4.75 -3.84 8.76
N CYS A 165 3.97 -3.95 9.85
CA CYS A 165 4.07 -5.03 10.81
C CYS A 165 3.53 -6.35 10.27
N ALA A 166 2.43 -6.36 9.51
CA ALA A 166 1.88 -7.54 8.86
C ALA A 166 2.88 -8.16 7.88
N GLU A 167 3.53 -7.33 7.07
CA GLU A 167 4.57 -7.75 6.14
C GLU A 167 5.90 -8.13 6.82
N GLY A 168 6.13 -7.66 8.04
CA GLY A 168 7.38 -7.86 8.78
C GLY A 168 8.50 -6.90 8.37
N ASN A 169 8.15 -5.75 7.82
CA ASN A 169 9.05 -4.70 7.37
C ASN A 169 9.55 -3.88 8.56
N ALA A 170 10.48 -4.43 9.36
CA ALA A 170 10.96 -3.83 10.61
C ALA A 170 11.57 -2.43 10.44
N ASP A 171 12.30 -2.18 9.33
CA ASP A 171 12.87 -0.86 9.07
C ASP A 171 11.79 0.19 8.76
N MET A 172 10.71 -0.20 8.08
CA MET A 172 9.54 0.65 7.86
C MET A 172 8.79 0.91 9.17
N ALA A 173 8.55 -0.15 9.95
CA ALA A 173 7.91 0.00 11.27
C ALA A 173 8.71 0.94 12.18
N ARG A 174 10.04 0.79 12.23
CA ARG A 174 10.92 1.71 12.97
C ARG A 174 10.80 3.15 12.47
N LEU A 175 10.86 3.35 11.16
CA LEU A 175 10.72 4.69 10.58
C LEU A 175 9.40 5.35 11.00
N LEU A 176 8.29 4.61 10.95
CA LEU A 176 6.97 5.11 11.32
C LEU A 176 6.88 5.44 12.82
N LEU A 177 7.36 4.53 13.68
CA LEU A 177 7.36 4.70 15.13
C LEU A 177 8.25 5.88 15.57
N ASP A 178 9.44 6.03 14.99
CA ASP A 178 10.36 7.16 15.24
C ASP A 178 9.74 8.51 14.80
N ASN A 179 8.71 8.48 13.94
CA ASN A 179 7.97 9.66 13.46
C ASN A 179 6.54 9.73 13.99
N ASN A 180 6.33 9.26 15.22
CA ASN A 180 5.09 9.38 16.00
C ASN A 180 3.90 8.55 15.45
N ALA A 181 4.15 7.42 14.82
CA ALA A 181 3.09 6.43 14.62
C ALA A 181 2.62 5.93 16.00
N GLU A 182 1.31 5.96 16.22
CA GLU A 182 0.69 5.42 17.43
C GLU A 182 0.69 3.90 17.36
N PRO A 183 1.37 3.18 18.29
CA PRO A 183 1.60 1.74 18.15
C PRO A 183 0.33 0.89 18.22
N ASP A 184 -0.72 1.40 18.87
CA ASP A 184 -1.99 0.67 19.07
C ASP A 184 -3.15 1.26 18.24
N ARG A 185 -2.86 2.18 17.30
CA ARG A 185 -3.90 2.82 16.51
C ARG A 185 -4.48 1.90 15.46
N THR A 186 -5.74 1.54 15.67
CA THR A 186 -6.52 0.67 14.77
C THR A 186 -8.00 0.72 15.18
N GLU A 187 -8.87 0.18 14.33
CA GLU A 187 -10.29 -0.06 14.69
C GLU A 187 -10.55 -1.50 15.15
N ASP A 188 -9.59 -2.41 14.97
CA ASP A 188 -9.72 -3.82 15.37
C ASP A 188 -8.37 -4.37 15.90
N ALA A 189 -7.73 -5.28 15.19
CA ALA A 189 -6.47 -5.89 15.59
C ALA A 189 -5.31 -4.88 15.54
N THR A 190 -4.54 -4.77 16.63
CA THR A 190 -3.39 -3.85 16.69
C THR A 190 -2.20 -4.33 15.84
N PRO A 191 -1.26 -3.43 15.47
CA PRO A 191 0.02 -3.83 14.87
C PRO A 191 0.75 -4.92 15.67
N LEU A 192 0.63 -4.94 17.01
CA LEU A 192 1.23 -5.98 17.85
C LEU A 192 0.53 -7.33 17.67
N ILE A 193 -0.80 -7.34 17.56
CA ILE A 193 -1.59 -8.56 17.31
C ILE A 193 -1.19 -9.18 15.99
N ILE A 194 -1.20 -8.40 14.90
CA ILE A 194 -0.89 -8.93 13.56
C ILE A 194 0.56 -9.38 13.43
N ALA A 195 1.52 -8.64 13.99
CA ALA A 195 2.93 -9.04 14.01
C ALA A 195 3.12 -10.35 14.78
N SER A 196 2.39 -10.54 15.87
CA SER A 196 2.45 -11.75 16.69
C SER A 196 1.82 -12.97 15.99
N CYS A 197 0.70 -12.75 15.28
CA CYS A 197 0.06 -13.77 14.45
C CYS A 197 1.02 -14.34 13.41
N TYR A 198 1.73 -13.48 12.71
CA TYR A 198 2.67 -13.87 11.63
C TYR A 198 4.11 -14.11 12.10
N GLY A 199 4.39 -14.10 13.40
CA GLY A 199 5.73 -14.36 13.94
C GLY A 199 6.79 -13.32 13.57
N LYS A 200 6.40 -12.04 13.39
CA LYS A 200 7.29 -10.97 12.97
C LYS A 200 8.08 -10.40 14.16
N ILE A 201 9.03 -11.16 14.67
CA ILE A 201 9.75 -10.93 15.93
C ILE A 201 10.31 -9.51 16.06
N GLU A 202 10.98 -8.99 15.01
CA GLU A 202 11.58 -7.66 15.06
C GLU A 202 10.54 -6.54 15.13
N CYS A 203 9.38 -6.71 14.46
CA CYS A 203 8.26 -5.77 14.59
C CYS A 203 7.66 -5.83 16.00
N VAL A 204 7.49 -7.03 16.58
CA VAL A 204 7.00 -7.18 17.97
C VAL A 204 7.93 -6.47 18.95
N LYS A 205 9.26 -6.65 18.83
CA LYS A 205 10.24 -5.93 19.68
C LYS A 205 10.09 -4.42 19.56
N LEU A 206 10.05 -3.90 18.33
CA LEU A 206 9.91 -2.48 18.07
C LEU A 206 8.65 -1.88 18.66
N LEU A 207 7.51 -2.57 18.49
CA LEU A 207 6.22 -2.12 19.03
C LEU A 207 6.26 -2.03 20.55
N LEU A 208 6.79 -3.07 21.22
CA LEU A 208 6.94 -3.09 22.67
C LEU A 208 7.91 -2.00 23.19
N GLU A 209 9.04 -1.79 22.49
CA GLU A 209 10.00 -0.72 22.78
C GLU A 209 9.37 0.69 22.69
N HIS A 210 8.37 0.86 21.79
CA HIS A 210 7.65 2.13 21.58
C HIS A 210 6.33 2.19 22.36
N GLY A 211 6.11 1.28 23.31
CA GLY A 211 5.04 1.37 24.30
C GLY A 211 3.69 0.81 23.84
N ALA A 212 3.67 -0.11 22.86
CA ALA A 212 2.46 -0.87 22.55
C ALA A 212 1.94 -1.59 23.81
N ASP A 213 0.63 -1.53 24.05
CA ASP A 213 0.01 -2.26 25.14
C ASP A 213 -0.05 -3.77 24.81
N VAL A 214 0.76 -4.54 25.51
CA VAL A 214 0.90 -5.98 25.31
C VAL A 214 -0.39 -6.79 25.52
N ASN A 215 -1.37 -6.19 26.23
CA ASN A 215 -2.63 -6.81 26.58
C ASN A 215 -3.85 -6.23 25.84
N THR A 216 -3.64 -5.39 24.86
CA THR A 216 -4.72 -4.92 23.98
C THR A 216 -5.42 -6.09 23.31
N ILE A 217 -6.74 -6.00 23.19
CA ILE A 217 -7.58 -7.02 22.57
C ILE A 217 -8.19 -6.55 21.26
N ASP A 218 -8.39 -7.47 20.34
CA ASP A 218 -9.18 -7.24 19.12
C ASP A 218 -10.70 -7.30 19.39
N ASN A 219 -11.50 -7.17 18.33
CA ASN A 219 -12.95 -7.25 18.41
C ASN A 219 -13.48 -8.63 18.89
N GLU A 220 -12.65 -9.68 18.86
CA GLU A 220 -13.00 -10.99 19.40
C GLU A 220 -12.51 -11.22 20.84
N GLY A 221 -11.88 -10.20 21.47
CA GLY A 221 -11.32 -10.27 22.81
C GLY A 221 -9.97 -10.96 22.87
N ARG A 222 -9.30 -11.15 21.74
CA ARG A 222 -8.05 -11.89 21.61
C ARG A 222 -6.85 -10.95 21.69
N THR A 223 -5.82 -11.35 22.46
CA THR A 223 -4.57 -10.63 22.60
C THR A 223 -3.51 -11.09 21.60
N ALA A 224 -2.42 -10.34 21.48
CA ALA A 224 -1.23 -10.76 20.74
C ALA A 224 -0.71 -12.13 21.22
N LEU A 225 -0.73 -12.37 22.55
CA LEU A 225 -0.32 -13.65 23.13
C LEU A 225 -1.24 -14.80 22.71
N PHE A 226 -2.56 -14.55 22.61
CA PHE A 226 -3.51 -15.55 22.12
C PHE A 226 -3.10 -16.07 20.74
N TYR A 227 -2.86 -15.18 19.80
CA TYR A 227 -2.47 -15.54 18.43
C TYR A 227 -1.08 -16.19 18.38
N ALA A 228 -0.11 -15.68 19.16
CA ALA A 228 1.22 -16.30 19.23
C ALA A 228 1.15 -17.78 19.67
N VAL A 229 0.31 -18.11 20.65
CA VAL A 229 0.12 -19.48 21.12
C VAL A 229 -0.62 -20.34 20.08
N VAL A 230 -1.70 -19.83 19.47
CA VAL A 230 -2.47 -20.57 18.44
C VAL A 230 -1.58 -20.92 17.25
N TYR A 231 -0.79 -19.97 16.76
CA TYR A 231 0.07 -20.16 15.58
C TYR A 231 1.47 -20.70 15.89
N ARG A 232 1.70 -21.12 17.15
CA ARG A 232 2.98 -21.72 17.62
C ARG A 232 4.19 -20.82 17.38
N GLN A 233 4.04 -19.53 17.62
CA GLN A 233 5.11 -18.54 17.51
C GLN A 233 5.91 -18.47 18.82
N ASP A 234 6.65 -19.53 19.13
CA ASP A 234 7.29 -19.74 20.45
C ASP A 234 8.20 -18.57 20.88
N GLU A 235 8.97 -17.98 19.97
CA GLU A 235 9.83 -16.84 20.27
C GLU A 235 9.02 -15.57 20.57
N VAL A 236 7.92 -15.36 19.85
CA VAL A 236 6.99 -14.25 20.09
C VAL A 236 6.24 -14.47 21.40
N GLU A 237 5.73 -15.67 21.68
CA GLU A 237 5.09 -16.02 22.95
C GLU A 237 6.00 -15.66 24.14
N LYS A 238 7.26 -16.08 24.07
CA LYS A 238 8.24 -15.77 25.11
C LYS A 238 8.46 -14.28 25.24
N LEU A 239 8.65 -13.57 24.12
CA LEU A 239 8.88 -12.12 24.11
C LEU A 239 7.71 -11.36 24.73
N LEU A 240 6.47 -11.70 24.36
CA LEU A 240 5.27 -11.10 24.93
C LEU A 240 5.14 -11.38 26.43
N SER A 241 5.38 -12.64 26.85
CA SER A 241 5.36 -13.03 28.26
C SER A 241 6.41 -12.28 29.08
N ASP A 242 7.63 -12.15 28.58
CA ASP A 242 8.72 -11.39 29.22
C ASP A 242 8.36 -9.89 29.37
N ASN A 243 7.44 -9.36 28.55
CA ASN A 243 6.91 -8.00 28.59
C ASN A 243 5.55 -7.87 29.29
N GLY A 244 5.09 -8.89 30.02
CA GLY A 244 3.91 -8.81 30.86
C GLY A 244 2.59 -9.19 30.20
N ALA A 245 2.61 -9.90 29.06
CA ALA A 245 1.40 -10.45 28.47
C ALA A 245 0.71 -11.44 29.42
N SER A 246 -0.59 -11.29 29.58
CA SER A 246 -1.40 -12.14 30.47
C SER A 246 -1.90 -13.39 29.76
N TYR A 247 -1.70 -14.54 30.39
CA TYR A 247 -2.26 -15.82 29.94
C TYR A 247 -3.74 -16.01 30.32
N ASP A 248 -4.32 -15.08 31.10
CA ASP A 248 -5.66 -15.24 31.70
C ASP A 248 -6.73 -14.38 30.98
N ILE A 249 -6.36 -13.53 30.03
CA ILE A 249 -7.32 -12.74 29.25
C ILE A 249 -8.05 -13.67 28.28
N CYS A 250 -9.37 -13.79 28.47
CA CYS A 250 -10.20 -14.66 27.66
C CYS A 250 -10.78 -13.90 26.45
N ASP A 251 -10.91 -14.61 25.32
CA ASP A 251 -11.72 -14.16 24.19
C ASP A 251 -13.23 -14.19 24.51
N LYS A 252 -14.07 -13.83 23.54
CA LYS A 252 -15.54 -13.84 23.70
C LYS A 252 -16.13 -15.21 24.01
N ASP A 253 -15.45 -16.30 23.63
CA ASP A 253 -15.87 -17.67 23.89
C ASP A 253 -15.34 -18.23 25.23
N GLY A 254 -14.64 -17.37 25.99
CA GLY A 254 -14.09 -17.73 27.31
C GLY A 254 -12.79 -18.53 27.22
N VAL A 255 -12.11 -18.54 26.06
CA VAL A 255 -10.83 -19.21 25.85
C VAL A 255 -9.67 -18.26 26.12
N SER A 256 -8.75 -18.63 26.99
CA SER A 256 -7.55 -17.86 27.30
C SER A 256 -6.28 -18.45 26.67
N PRO A 257 -5.19 -17.67 26.48
CA PRO A 257 -3.90 -18.19 26.05
C PRO A 257 -3.37 -19.33 26.90
N GLY A 258 -3.67 -19.31 28.22
CA GLY A 258 -3.30 -20.40 29.13
C GLY A 258 -3.98 -21.74 28.81
N GLN A 259 -5.24 -21.69 28.40
CA GLN A 259 -5.99 -22.88 27.99
C GLN A 259 -5.53 -23.44 26.64
N LEU A 260 -5.02 -22.58 25.74
CA LEU A 260 -4.45 -22.97 24.44
C LEU A 260 -3.14 -23.78 24.55
N LYS A 261 -2.56 -23.91 25.74
CA LYS A 261 -1.44 -24.83 25.99
C LYS A 261 -1.88 -26.29 25.93
N ASP A 262 -3.18 -26.58 26.14
CA ASP A 262 -3.77 -27.87 25.78
C ASP A 262 -3.87 -27.98 24.24
N GLU A 263 -3.25 -29.04 23.71
CA GLU A 263 -3.15 -29.23 22.25
C GLU A 263 -4.52 -29.43 21.60
N CYS A 264 -5.44 -30.09 22.25
CA CYS A 264 -6.81 -30.31 21.73
C CYS A 264 -7.57 -28.96 21.60
N VAL A 265 -7.47 -28.11 22.63
CA VAL A 265 -8.10 -26.78 22.61
C VAL A 265 -7.49 -25.92 21.51
N ARG A 266 -6.16 -25.89 21.44
CA ARG A 266 -5.44 -25.09 20.41
C ARG A 266 -5.77 -25.55 19.00
N GLU A 267 -5.75 -26.84 18.71
CA GLU A 267 -6.07 -27.38 17.37
C GLU A 267 -7.51 -27.07 16.96
N ARG A 268 -8.46 -27.09 17.88
CA ARG A 268 -9.85 -26.67 17.62
C ARG A 268 -9.88 -25.21 17.22
N ILE A 269 -9.32 -24.31 18.02
CA ILE A 269 -9.31 -22.87 17.74
C ILE A 269 -8.54 -22.56 16.45
N TYR A 270 -7.43 -23.24 16.20
CA TYR A 270 -6.68 -23.07 14.95
C TYR A 270 -7.55 -23.39 13.72
N ARG A 271 -8.32 -24.49 13.74
CA ARG A 271 -9.23 -24.85 12.64
C ARG A 271 -10.34 -23.84 12.46
N GLU A 272 -10.94 -23.36 13.53
CA GLU A 272 -11.95 -22.32 13.51
C GLU A 272 -11.41 -21.03 12.82
N LEU A 273 -10.21 -20.60 13.17
CA LEU A 273 -9.57 -19.42 12.55
C LEU A 273 -9.21 -19.62 11.08
N MET A 274 -8.85 -20.83 10.68
CA MET A 274 -8.48 -21.16 9.29
C MET A 274 -9.68 -21.42 8.38
N GLY A 275 -10.93 -21.41 8.93
CA GLY A 275 -12.16 -21.65 8.17
C GLY A 275 -12.31 -23.09 7.67
N ASN A 276 -11.65 -24.05 8.30
CA ASN A 276 -11.77 -25.46 7.99
C ASN A 276 -12.86 -26.11 8.86
N ASP A 277 -14.11 -25.65 8.69
CA ASP A 277 -15.28 -26.39 9.14
C ASP A 277 -15.54 -27.59 8.22
N GLU A 278 -14.63 -28.55 8.17
CA GLU A 278 -14.99 -29.89 7.74
C GLU A 278 -15.64 -30.58 8.96
N GLU A 279 -16.97 -30.66 8.90
CA GLU A 279 -17.78 -31.48 9.80
C GLU A 279 -17.19 -32.90 9.89
N ILE A 280 -16.91 -33.33 11.10
CA ILE A 280 -16.69 -34.77 11.43
C ILE A 280 -18.02 -35.39 11.76
#